data_b7ccb8358bd5f9a536880651c085c4ee
#
_entry.id   b7ccb8358bd5f9a536880651c085c4ee
#
_cell.length_a   1.000
_cell.length_b   1.000
_cell.length_c   1.000
_cell.angle_alpha   90.00
_cell.angle_beta   90.00
_cell.angle_gamma   90.00
#
_symmetry.space_group_name_H-M   'P 1'
#
loop_
_entity.id
_entity.type
_entity.pdbx_description
1 polymer ?
#
loop_
_entity_poly.entity_id
_entity_poly.type
_entity_poly.pdbx_seq_one_letter_code
_entity_poly.pdbx_strand_id
1 'polypeptide(L)'
;MVTLTADQYRERVYGGWTGKLLGRAAGAPVDGQRQPPEVGEYPEGLALPEIDACEGVPIQRVWLTEILHRGPGLSGEDLARAWLARVDCSAGEYGHAGANLRRELLPPVSGVYDNPFRESLGAMARADLWGLVAPGDPGLAARYALQDASLDHAGAGVAGAVFVAALVSAAFVEADPARLIGATLGLVPRESRVARAVRDVARWHGEFAHWRRTREMLLRAYGSEDVRDSAIASGLLALALLDGDGDLGHAVTVGARCGWSAAFVCGAAGAVIGTALGLDGLPAAWREAGGAAVEERLGPLANLTCQAGEEVIAAASGRVALSEQPAAEEPRLPQPDPGPVLRAAAMGPYVVSLRRGPLEVLVDYETRPTIGYDSPRRLSVCIANRGERSIELRTRLSAPDGFVALTNAEPLTLPADGDVSFSVSITAPRENCHLQPVNVSRLLVSVEEQPDVPIPITLVGESQWYAAGPYPSFEEAFEPEQPESLSGEAPLRPAEPWRLLSVSEPAVSLLAGLEGDQGTYYLATDLLITPGAGAADPAAAGTPPSRPCLLRLASNDGVVVWLNGARVLSHHTHRPADPRVAADECPVSFASGWNRLVVKVAQCSPRRFLAISLRDPAGPLLLPAAAGRDGA
;
A
#
# COMPACT_ATOMS: atom_id res chain seq x y z
N MET A 1 20.69 -26.64 -4.71
CA MET A 1 21.42 -25.49 -4.12
C MET A 1 21.95 -24.67 -5.29
N VAL A 2 21.66 -23.38 -5.32
CA VAL A 2 22.24 -22.45 -6.28
C VAL A 2 23.59 -22.00 -5.76
N THR A 3 24.62 -22.06 -6.59
CA THR A 3 25.97 -21.62 -6.23
C THR A 3 26.41 -20.54 -7.20
N LEU A 4 26.78 -19.37 -6.68
CA LEU A 4 27.31 -18.24 -7.43
C LEU A 4 28.68 -17.86 -6.85
N THR A 5 29.57 -17.28 -7.65
CA THR A 5 30.71 -16.59 -7.08
C THR A 5 30.31 -15.20 -6.58
N ALA A 6 31.08 -14.60 -5.67
CA ALA A 6 30.86 -13.23 -5.23
C ALA A 6 30.88 -12.24 -6.43
N ASP A 7 31.78 -12.45 -7.39
CA ASP A 7 31.86 -11.64 -8.60
C ASP A 7 30.61 -11.82 -9.49
N GLN A 8 30.15 -13.06 -9.70
CA GLN A 8 28.93 -13.32 -10.46
C GLN A 8 27.71 -12.67 -9.80
N TYR A 9 27.62 -12.73 -8.47
CA TYR A 9 26.55 -12.08 -7.73
C TYR A 9 26.60 -10.56 -7.91
N ARG A 10 27.78 -9.94 -7.70
CA ARG A 10 27.99 -8.51 -7.87
C ARG A 10 27.66 -8.06 -9.29
N GLU A 11 28.17 -8.73 -10.32
CA GLU A 11 27.90 -8.42 -11.72
C GLU A 11 26.41 -8.41 -12.04
N ARG A 12 25.67 -9.39 -11.52
CA ARG A 12 24.22 -9.47 -11.74
C ARG A 12 23.44 -8.41 -10.99
N VAL A 13 23.86 -8.03 -9.76
CA VAL A 13 23.27 -6.90 -9.03
C VAL A 13 23.48 -5.58 -9.77
N TYR A 14 24.69 -5.32 -10.26
CA TYR A 14 24.99 -4.12 -11.06
C TYR A 14 24.23 -4.11 -12.38
N GLY A 15 24.14 -5.25 -13.06
CA GLY A 15 23.35 -5.42 -14.29
C GLY A 15 21.86 -5.12 -14.05
N GLY A 16 21.29 -5.66 -12.99
CA GLY A 16 19.89 -5.45 -12.60
C GLY A 16 19.58 -3.99 -12.30
N TRP A 17 20.41 -3.32 -11.50
CA TRP A 17 20.25 -1.89 -11.21
C TRP A 17 20.43 -1.01 -12.44
N THR A 18 21.45 -1.28 -13.27
CA THR A 18 21.70 -0.50 -14.51
C THR A 18 20.53 -0.65 -15.48
N GLY A 19 20.08 -1.88 -15.70
CA GLY A 19 18.92 -2.17 -16.54
C GLY A 19 17.65 -1.50 -16.04
N LYS A 20 17.38 -1.54 -14.72
CA LYS A 20 16.26 -0.86 -14.08
C LYS A 20 16.27 0.64 -14.35
N LEU A 21 17.37 1.31 -14.06
CA LEU A 21 17.44 2.76 -14.11
C LEU A 21 17.40 3.30 -15.54
N LEU A 22 18.12 2.67 -16.46
CA LEU A 22 18.07 3.01 -17.89
C LEU A 22 16.70 2.69 -18.51
N GLY A 23 16.13 1.51 -18.18
CA GLY A 23 14.80 1.15 -18.63
C GLY A 23 13.74 2.15 -18.14
N ARG A 24 13.80 2.54 -16.85
CA ARG A 24 12.92 3.58 -16.31
C ARG A 24 13.07 4.92 -17.04
N ALA A 25 14.30 5.32 -17.33
CA ALA A 25 14.57 6.56 -18.09
C ALA A 25 13.96 6.50 -19.50
N ALA A 26 14.00 5.33 -20.13
CA ALA A 26 13.38 5.10 -21.45
C ALA A 26 11.85 5.21 -21.42
N GLY A 27 11.21 4.67 -20.38
CA GLY A 27 9.76 4.70 -20.24
C GLY A 27 9.19 6.03 -19.73
N ALA A 28 9.98 6.84 -19.00
CA ALA A 28 9.51 8.04 -18.34
C ALA A 28 8.85 9.09 -19.26
N PRO A 29 9.34 9.37 -20.49
CA PRO A 29 8.72 10.36 -21.37
C PRO A 29 7.32 10.00 -21.84
N VAL A 30 6.94 8.74 -21.79
CA VAL A 30 5.65 8.20 -22.26
C VAL A 30 4.80 7.61 -21.14
N ASP A 31 5.25 7.78 -19.89
CA ASP A 31 4.53 7.30 -18.72
C ASP A 31 3.15 7.99 -18.59
N GLY A 32 2.13 7.24 -18.21
CA GLY A 32 0.76 7.74 -18.10
C GLY A 32 -0.02 7.84 -19.41
N GLN A 33 0.62 7.67 -20.58
CA GLN A 33 -0.06 7.74 -21.87
C GLN A 33 -0.94 6.51 -22.10
N ARG A 34 -2.24 6.71 -22.29
CA ARG A 34 -3.20 5.59 -22.49
C ARG A 34 -3.18 5.03 -23.92
N GLN A 35 -2.86 5.86 -24.89
CA GLN A 35 -2.70 5.45 -26.28
C GLN A 35 -1.26 4.96 -26.50
N PRO A 36 -1.04 3.98 -27.41
CA PRO A 36 0.30 3.54 -27.76
C PRO A 36 1.14 4.73 -28.30
N PRO A 37 2.20 5.15 -27.60
CA PRO A 37 3.07 6.21 -28.10
C PRO A 37 3.96 5.71 -29.24
N GLU A 38 4.38 6.62 -30.11
CA GLU A 38 5.44 6.38 -31.08
C GLU A 38 6.79 6.65 -30.42
N VAL A 39 7.60 5.62 -30.27
CA VAL A 39 8.96 5.71 -29.73
C VAL A 39 9.93 4.99 -30.66
N GLY A 40 11.16 5.53 -30.74
CA GLY A 40 12.28 4.89 -31.44
C GLY A 40 12.76 3.63 -30.73
N GLU A 41 13.86 3.09 -31.22
CA GLU A 41 14.53 1.96 -30.58
C GLU A 41 15.53 2.50 -29.53
N TYR A 42 15.58 1.82 -28.38
CA TYR A 42 16.54 2.14 -27.34
C TYR A 42 17.79 1.27 -27.48
N PRO A 43 18.96 1.76 -26.99
CA PRO A 43 19.17 2.80 -25.97
C PRO A 43 19.51 4.21 -26.47
N GLU A 44 19.26 4.57 -27.73
CA GLU A 44 19.66 5.88 -28.25
C GLU A 44 19.18 7.05 -27.37
N GLY A 45 20.11 7.94 -27.01
CA GLY A 45 19.82 9.12 -26.17
C GLY A 45 19.57 8.85 -24.69
N LEU A 46 19.74 7.62 -24.20
CA LEU A 46 19.59 7.30 -22.79
C LEU A 46 20.81 7.71 -21.96
N ALA A 47 20.54 8.07 -20.70
CA ALA A 47 21.53 8.26 -19.66
C ALA A 47 20.94 7.84 -18.29
N LEU A 48 21.81 7.55 -17.33
CA LEU A 48 21.37 7.26 -15.96
C LEU A 48 20.65 8.50 -15.38
N PRO A 49 19.41 8.31 -14.88
CA PRO A 49 18.66 9.39 -14.23
C PRO A 49 19.25 9.76 -12.87
N GLU A 50 18.71 10.78 -12.19
CA GLU A 50 18.98 11.00 -10.78
C GLU A 50 18.42 9.85 -9.96
N ILE A 51 19.32 9.09 -9.29
CA ILE A 51 18.99 7.77 -8.71
C ILE A 51 17.96 7.91 -7.60
N ASP A 52 18.17 8.85 -6.68
CA ASP A 52 17.28 9.04 -5.52
C ASP A 52 15.95 9.72 -5.88
N ALA A 53 15.82 10.29 -7.09
CA ALA A 53 14.55 10.74 -7.63
C ALA A 53 13.73 9.60 -8.28
N CYS A 54 14.31 8.43 -8.46
CA CYS A 54 13.60 7.27 -9.01
C CYS A 54 12.65 6.67 -7.97
N GLU A 55 11.40 6.48 -8.38
CA GLU A 55 10.38 5.87 -7.52
C GLU A 55 10.84 4.53 -6.95
N GLY A 56 10.63 4.35 -5.65
CA GLY A 56 11.03 3.16 -4.91
C GLY A 56 12.45 3.19 -4.37
N VAL A 57 13.41 3.84 -5.03
CA VAL A 57 14.83 3.82 -4.62
C VAL A 57 15.08 4.37 -3.22
N PRO A 58 14.49 5.51 -2.79
CA PRO A 58 14.67 5.97 -1.42
C PRO A 58 14.22 4.95 -0.37
N ILE A 59 13.11 4.25 -0.61
CA ILE A 59 12.60 3.21 0.29
C ILE A 59 13.52 1.97 0.26
N GLN A 60 14.01 1.59 -0.91
CA GLN A 60 14.96 0.49 -1.06
C GLN A 60 16.24 0.72 -0.26
N ARG A 61 16.75 1.96 -0.21
CA ARG A 61 17.89 2.31 0.68
C ARG A 61 17.55 2.14 2.16
N VAL A 62 16.33 2.47 2.56
CA VAL A 62 15.87 2.24 3.94
C VAL A 62 15.89 0.73 4.25
N TRP A 63 15.35 -0.09 3.37
CA TRP A 63 15.29 -1.55 3.56
C TRP A 63 16.68 -2.19 3.61
N LEU A 64 17.58 -1.82 2.73
CA LEU A 64 18.97 -2.27 2.77
C LEU A 64 19.65 -1.93 4.11
N THR A 65 19.44 -0.70 4.58
CA THR A 65 19.96 -0.26 5.88
C THR A 65 19.39 -1.08 7.04
N GLU A 66 18.08 -1.39 7.01
CA GLU A 66 17.44 -2.21 8.05
C GLU A 66 17.96 -3.65 8.04
N ILE A 67 18.17 -4.26 6.87
CA ILE A 67 18.78 -5.60 6.76
C ILE A 67 20.16 -5.62 7.43
N LEU A 68 21.01 -4.63 7.14
CA LEU A 68 22.36 -4.57 7.70
C LEU A 68 22.39 -4.28 9.21
N HIS A 69 21.40 -3.54 9.73
CA HIS A 69 21.35 -3.19 11.15
C HIS A 69 20.68 -4.26 12.03
N ARG A 70 19.64 -4.94 11.49
CA ARG A 70 18.80 -5.87 12.26
C ARG A 70 18.95 -7.32 11.84
N GLY A 71 19.64 -7.54 10.74
CA GLY A 71 19.71 -8.84 10.08
C GLY A 71 18.52 -9.10 9.16
N PRO A 72 18.57 -10.22 8.42
CA PRO A 72 17.59 -10.55 7.39
C PRO A 72 16.23 -11.03 7.91
N GLY A 73 16.08 -11.21 9.22
CA GLY A 73 14.83 -11.65 9.87
C GLY A 73 13.82 -10.54 10.12
N LEU A 74 13.75 -9.53 9.24
CA LEU A 74 12.84 -8.39 9.37
C LEU A 74 11.37 -8.82 9.43
N SER A 75 10.64 -8.26 10.39
CA SER A 75 9.19 -8.40 10.50
C SER A 75 8.46 -7.22 9.84
N GLY A 76 7.14 -7.39 9.60
CA GLY A 76 6.30 -6.28 9.16
C GLY A 76 6.29 -5.10 10.13
N GLU A 77 6.43 -5.34 11.45
CA GLU A 77 6.57 -4.26 12.45
C GLU A 77 7.91 -3.52 12.35
N ASP A 78 9.01 -4.22 12.03
CA ASP A 78 10.31 -3.57 11.84
C ASP A 78 10.27 -2.65 10.61
N LEU A 79 9.69 -3.13 9.52
CA LEU A 79 9.48 -2.34 8.30
C LEU A 79 8.54 -1.15 8.56
N ALA A 80 7.44 -1.34 9.30
CA ALA A 80 6.52 -0.27 9.67
C ALA A 80 7.20 0.83 10.50
N ARG A 81 8.04 0.44 11.46
CA ARG A 81 8.81 1.36 12.30
C ARG A 81 9.83 2.16 11.49
N ALA A 82 10.56 1.48 10.59
CA ALA A 82 11.51 2.13 9.68
C ALA A 82 10.81 3.08 8.69
N TRP A 83 9.62 2.67 8.19
CA TRP A 83 8.77 3.52 7.35
C TRP A 83 8.43 4.84 8.02
N LEU A 84 7.88 4.80 9.24
CA LEU A 84 7.51 6.00 9.99
C LEU A 84 8.70 6.91 10.32
N ALA A 85 9.89 6.33 10.49
CA ALA A 85 11.09 7.07 10.86
C ALA A 85 11.81 7.72 9.67
N ARG A 86 11.70 7.16 8.44
CA ARG A 86 12.61 7.50 7.33
C ARG A 86 11.94 7.73 5.99
N VAL A 87 10.68 7.29 5.79
CA VAL A 87 9.97 7.48 4.52
C VAL A 87 9.20 8.78 4.56
N ASP A 88 9.28 9.57 3.49
CA ASP A 88 8.44 10.75 3.34
C ASP A 88 6.98 10.35 3.14
N CYS A 89 6.19 10.56 4.18
CA CYS A 89 4.76 10.26 4.22
C CYS A 89 3.90 11.50 3.92
N SER A 90 4.42 12.48 3.19
CA SER A 90 3.73 13.75 2.99
C SER A 90 2.54 13.66 2.03
N ALA A 91 2.54 12.73 1.06
CA ALA A 91 1.50 12.65 0.04
C ALA A 91 1.32 11.24 -0.56
N GLY A 92 0.28 11.10 -1.38
CA GLY A 92 0.03 9.93 -2.21
C GLY A 92 -0.13 8.63 -1.43
N GLU A 93 0.28 7.53 -2.02
CA GLU A 93 0.21 6.19 -1.41
C GLU A 93 1.03 6.08 -0.11
N TYR A 94 2.22 6.70 -0.06
CA TYR A 94 3.06 6.73 1.15
C TYR A 94 2.44 7.53 2.29
N GLY A 95 1.70 8.60 1.95
CA GLY A 95 0.93 9.40 2.92
C GLY A 95 -0.19 8.61 3.58
N HIS A 96 -0.95 7.83 2.81
CA HIS A 96 -2.02 6.97 3.34
C HIS A 96 -1.46 5.86 4.24
N ALA A 97 -0.43 5.15 3.80
CA ALA A 97 0.24 4.14 4.60
C ALA A 97 0.79 4.73 5.91
N GLY A 98 1.51 5.86 5.83
CA GLY A 98 2.03 6.56 7.00
C GLY A 98 0.94 7.01 7.97
N ALA A 99 -0.22 7.46 7.46
CA ALA A 99 -1.36 7.82 8.31
C ALA A 99 -1.92 6.60 9.06
N ASN A 100 -2.06 5.47 8.38
CA ASN A 100 -2.55 4.24 9.00
C ASN A 100 -1.54 3.67 10.02
N LEU A 101 -0.26 3.67 9.69
CA LEU A 101 0.79 3.24 10.62
C LEU A 101 0.88 4.12 11.87
N ARG A 102 0.68 5.46 11.76
CA ARG A 102 0.61 6.36 12.93
C ARG A 102 -0.62 6.12 13.81
N ARG A 103 -1.67 5.50 13.26
CA ARG A 103 -2.83 5.02 14.03
C ARG A 103 -2.59 3.67 14.70
N GLU A 104 -1.37 3.16 14.67
CA GLU A 104 -1.03 1.81 15.14
C GLU A 104 -1.81 0.70 14.37
N LEU A 105 -2.24 0.97 13.14
CA LEU A 105 -2.73 -0.06 12.24
C LEU A 105 -1.52 -0.76 11.62
N LEU A 106 -1.26 -1.98 12.06
CA LEU A 106 -0.11 -2.76 11.59
C LEU A 106 -0.40 -3.44 10.23
N PRO A 107 0.65 -3.78 9.46
CA PRO A 107 0.46 -4.55 8.23
C PRO A 107 -0.22 -5.90 8.48
N PRO A 108 -1.08 -6.36 7.58
CA PRO A 108 -1.48 -5.79 6.30
C PRO A 108 -2.61 -4.75 6.37
N VAL A 109 -3.17 -4.51 7.57
CA VAL A 109 -4.30 -3.60 7.76
C VAL A 109 -3.96 -2.17 7.34
N SER A 110 -2.72 -1.72 7.59
CA SER A 110 -2.23 -0.41 7.14
C SER A 110 -2.30 -0.20 5.63
N GLY A 111 -2.05 -1.26 4.86
CA GLY A 111 -2.05 -1.22 3.40
C GLY A 111 -3.44 -1.25 2.78
N VAL A 112 -4.45 -1.76 3.50
CA VAL A 112 -5.80 -1.94 2.94
C VAL A 112 -6.82 -0.93 3.44
N TYR A 113 -6.74 -0.53 4.73
CA TYR A 113 -7.77 0.29 5.35
C TYR A 113 -7.75 1.73 4.82
N ASP A 114 -8.90 2.21 4.35
CA ASP A 114 -9.13 3.57 3.83
C ASP A 114 -8.04 4.03 2.85
N ASN A 115 -7.55 3.10 2.02
CA ASN A 115 -6.45 3.31 1.10
C ASN A 115 -6.91 3.18 -0.37
N PRO A 116 -7.09 4.29 -1.09
CA PRO A 116 -7.44 4.26 -2.50
C PRO A 116 -6.30 3.73 -3.39
N PHE A 117 -5.04 3.75 -2.92
CA PHE A 117 -3.86 3.28 -3.66
C PHE A 117 -3.55 1.80 -3.48
N ARG A 118 -4.34 1.07 -2.70
CA ARG A 118 -4.02 -0.33 -2.30
C ARG A 118 -3.71 -1.30 -3.45
N GLU A 119 -4.20 -1.03 -4.66
CA GLU A 119 -3.93 -1.85 -5.85
C GLU A 119 -3.08 -1.14 -6.91
N SER A 120 -2.49 0.02 -6.58
CA SER A 120 -1.52 0.72 -7.41
C SER A 120 -0.14 0.03 -7.37
N LEU A 121 0.76 0.46 -8.25
CA LEU A 121 2.04 -0.24 -8.48
C LEU A 121 3.21 0.21 -7.59
N GLY A 122 3.03 1.10 -6.61
CA GLY A 122 4.15 1.66 -5.84
C GLY A 122 5.00 0.62 -5.12
N ALA A 123 4.38 -0.44 -4.57
CA ALA A 123 5.13 -1.56 -4.01
C ALA A 123 5.90 -2.36 -5.07
N MET A 124 5.35 -2.49 -6.29
CA MET A 124 6.04 -3.19 -7.39
C MET A 124 7.30 -2.45 -7.83
N ALA A 125 7.29 -1.11 -7.79
CA ALA A 125 8.41 -0.25 -8.21
C ALA A 125 9.66 -0.40 -7.31
N ARG A 126 9.50 -0.98 -6.11
CA ARG A 126 10.60 -1.24 -5.17
C ARG A 126 10.86 -2.73 -4.90
N ALA A 127 10.03 -3.62 -5.45
CA ALA A 127 10.06 -5.05 -5.14
C ALA A 127 11.25 -5.80 -5.75
N ASP A 128 11.84 -5.30 -6.83
CA ASP A 128 13.05 -5.84 -7.44
C ASP A 128 14.23 -5.98 -6.46
N LEU A 129 14.32 -5.08 -5.48
CA LEU A 129 15.31 -5.17 -4.41
C LEU A 129 15.31 -6.54 -3.72
N TRP A 130 14.12 -7.04 -3.40
CA TRP A 130 13.96 -8.32 -2.70
C TRP A 130 14.44 -9.49 -3.55
N GLY A 131 14.32 -9.36 -4.87
CA GLY A 131 14.93 -10.31 -5.80
C GLY A 131 16.46 -10.23 -5.83
N LEU A 132 17.01 -9.01 -5.80
CA LEU A 132 18.46 -8.78 -5.82
C LEU A 132 19.16 -9.28 -4.55
N VAL A 133 18.54 -9.14 -3.37
CA VAL A 133 19.11 -9.61 -2.10
C VAL A 133 18.85 -11.11 -1.80
N ALA A 134 17.95 -11.75 -2.57
CA ALA A 134 17.66 -13.18 -2.46
C ALA A 134 17.89 -13.89 -3.81
N PRO A 135 19.14 -13.91 -4.33
CA PRO A 135 19.45 -14.43 -5.67
C PRO A 135 19.12 -15.91 -5.78
N GLY A 136 18.36 -16.32 -6.81
CA GLY A 136 18.03 -17.72 -7.06
C GLY A 136 17.13 -18.40 -6.02
N ASP A 137 16.55 -17.64 -5.07
CA ASP A 137 15.51 -18.10 -4.14
C ASP A 137 14.25 -17.23 -4.28
N PRO A 138 13.46 -17.42 -5.37
CA PRO A 138 12.26 -16.62 -5.60
C PRO A 138 11.19 -16.78 -4.51
N GLY A 139 11.20 -17.87 -3.74
CA GLY A 139 10.32 -18.06 -2.59
C GLY A 139 10.67 -17.14 -1.42
N LEU A 140 11.96 -16.92 -1.16
CA LEU A 140 12.44 -15.98 -0.15
C LEU A 140 12.16 -14.54 -0.57
N ALA A 141 12.51 -14.19 -1.81
CA ALA A 141 12.22 -12.87 -2.39
C ALA A 141 10.74 -12.52 -2.31
N ALA A 142 9.86 -13.46 -2.65
CA ALA A 142 8.40 -13.33 -2.57
C ALA A 142 7.90 -13.06 -1.14
N ARG A 143 8.49 -13.72 -0.12
CA ARG A 143 8.13 -13.48 1.29
C ARG A 143 8.49 -12.06 1.75
N TYR A 144 9.68 -11.58 1.42
CA TYR A 144 10.08 -10.20 1.72
C TYR A 144 9.18 -9.20 1.01
N ALA A 145 8.93 -9.40 -0.28
CA ALA A 145 8.06 -8.52 -1.07
C ALA A 145 6.63 -8.48 -0.53
N LEU A 146 6.09 -9.62 -0.05
CA LEU A 146 4.78 -9.69 0.57
C LEU A 146 4.73 -8.85 1.86
N GLN A 147 5.73 -8.96 2.72
CA GLN A 147 5.81 -8.18 3.96
C GLN A 147 5.94 -6.68 3.69
N ASP A 148 6.84 -6.29 2.80
CA ASP A 148 7.04 -4.90 2.39
C ASP A 148 5.78 -4.30 1.74
N ALA A 149 5.23 -4.97 0.73
CA ALA A 149 4.07 -4.47 0.01
C ALA A 149 2.82 -4.36 0.89
N SER A 150 2.70 -5.21 1.92
CA SER A 150 1.56 -5.17 2.85
C SER A 150 1.54 -3.95 3.76
N LEU A 151 2.60 -3.14 3.81
CA LEU A 151 2.64 -1.87 4.55
C LEU A 151 1.68 -0.84 3.96
N ASP A 152 1.62 -0.76 2.63
CA ASP A 152 0.96 0.31 1.89
C ASP A 152 0.04 -0.17 0.75
N HIS A 153 0.01 -1.48 0.48
CA HIS A 153 -0.80 -2.09 -0.58
C HIS A 153 -1.56 -3.33 -0.10
N ALA A 154 -2.49 -3.77 -0.95
CA ALA A 154 -3.25 -5.01 -0.80
C ALA A 154 -3.61 -5.59 -2.17
N GLY A 155 -4.17 -6.79 -2.20
CA GLY A 155 -4.72 -7.39 -3.42
C GLY A 155 -3.73 -7.44 -4.57
N ALA A 156 -4.05 -6.75 -5.68
CA ALA A 156 -3.19 -6.74 -6.86
C ALA A 156 -1.84 -6.04 -6.62
N GLY A 157 -1.78 -5.01 -5.73
CA GLY A 157 -0.52 -4.33 -5.40
C GLY A 157 0.50 -5.27 -4.75
N VAL A 158 0.07 -6.03 -3.75
CA VAL A 158 0.92 -7.05 -3.10
C VAL A 158 1.27 -8.19 -4.06
N ALA A 159 0.29 -8.70 -4.81
CA ALA A 159 0.52 -9.78 -5.76
C ALA A 159 1.52 -9.41 -6.87
N GLY A 160 1.45 -8.16 -7.35
CA GLY A 160 2.39 -7.63 -8.33
C GLY A 160 3.81 -7.48 -7.78
N ALA A 161 3.95 -7.00 -6.54
CA ALA A 161 5.25 -6.91 -5.87
C ALA A 161 5.90 -8.29 -5.68
N VAL A 162 5.14 -9.28 -5.23
CA VAL A 162 5.58 -10.69 -5.14
C VAL A 162 6.06 -11.21 -6.50
N PHE A 163 5.32 -10.93 -7.57
CA PHE A 163 5.68 -11.35 -8.93
C PHE A 163 7.00 -10.74 -9.40
N VAL A 164 7.18 -9.41 -9.24
CA VAL A 164 8.41 -8.70 -9.64
C VAL A 164 9.63 -9.22 -8.85
N ALA A 165 9.52 -9.33 -7.53
CA ALA A 165 10.62 -9.83 -6.70
C ALA A 165 11.03 -11.25 -7.08
N ALA A 166 10.06 -12.12 -7.32
CA ALA A 166 10.30 -13.49 -7.74
C ALA A 166 10.98 -13.57 -9.12
N LEU A 167 10.56 -12.74 -10.10
CA LEU A 167 11.18 -12.67 -11.42
C LEU A 167 12.66 -12.28 -11.33
N VAL A 168 12.98 -11.20 -10.60
CA VAL A 168 14.36 -10.72 -10.45
C VAL A 168 15.22 -11.75 -9.72
N SER A 169 14.69 -12.40 -8.67
CA SER A 169 15.41 -13.47 -7.97
C SER A 169 15.70 -14.66 -8.90
N ALA A 170 14.73 -15.10 -9.68
CA ALA A 170 14.87 -16.20 -10.62
C ALA A 170 15.85 -15.88 -11.76
N ALA A 171 15.93 -14.60 -12.17
CA ALA A 171 16.82 -14.13 -13.24
C ALA A 171 18.32 -14.31 -12.92
N PHE A 172 18.68 -14.56 -11.69
CA PHE A 172 20.06 -14.96 -11.33
C PHE A 172 20.47 -16.33 -11.91
N VAL A 173 19.53 -17.16 -12.34
CA VAL A 173 19.82 -18.53 -12.76
C VAL A 173 19.00 -18.99 -13.98
N GLU A 174 18.10 -18.17 -14.48
CA GLU A 174 17.29 -18.43 -15.65
C GLU A 174 17.20 -17.15 -16.50
N ALA A 175 17.37 -17.25 -17.79
CA ALA A 175 17.30 -16.11 -18.70
C ALA A 175 16.08 -16.17 -19.65
N ASP A 176 15.49 -17.34 -19.85
CA ASP A 176 14.32 -17.52 -20.72
C ASP A 176 13.07 -16.88 -20.09
N PRO A 177 12.46 -15.85 -20.71
CA PRO A 177 11.33 -15.15 -20.13
C PRO A 177 10.10 -16.01 -19.87
N ALA A 178 9.82 -16.98 -20.73
CA ALA A 178 8.66 -17.86 -20.58
C ALA A 178 8.85 -18.79 -19.37
N ARG A 179 10.08 -19.30 -19.17
CA ARG A 179 10.43 -20.12 -18.01
C ARG A 179 10.43 -19.31 -16.72
N LEU A 180 10.98 -18.07 -16.75
CA LEU A 180 10.93 -17.15 -15.61
C LEU A 180 9.50 -16.92 -15.14
N ILE A 181 8.60 -16.53 -16.07
CA ILE A 181 7.20 -16.29 -15.77
C ILE A 181 6.52 -17.58 -15.26
N GLY A 182 6.75 -18.70 -15.93
CA GLY A 182 6.17 -20.00 -15.54
C GLY A 182 6.56 -20.45 -14.14
N ALA A 183 7.84 -20.30 -13.78
CA ALA A 183 8.36 -20.70 -12.47
C ALA A 183 7.89 -19.79 -11.33
N THR A 184 7.76 -18.49 -11.57
CA THR A 184 7.48 -17.49 -10.51
C THR A 184 5.99 -17.25 -10.28
N LEU A 185 5.17 -17.43 -11.32
CA LEU A 185 3.72 -17.19 -11.21
C LEU A 185 3.02 -18.10 -10.20
N GLY A 186 3.58 -19.26 -9.89
CA GLY A 186 3.10 -20.16 -8.84
C GLY A 186 3.17 -19.58 -7.42
N LEU A 187 3.99 -18.54 -7.21
CA LEU A 187 4.12 -17.83 -5.92
C LEU A 187 3.00 -16.78 -5.71
N VAL A 188 2.28 -16.44 -6.77
CA VAL A 188 1.17 -15.48 -6.73
C VAL A 188 -0.15 -16.24 -6.61
N PRO A 189 -1.09 -15.81 -5.75
CA PRO A 189 -2.39 -16.47 -5.64
C PRO A 189 -3.07 -16.62 -7.01
N ARG A 190 -3.45 -17.85 -7.33
CA ARG A 190 -3.91 -18.23 -8.68
C ARG A 190 -5.06 -17.39 -9.22
N GLU A 191 -5.98 -17.02 -8.33
CA GLU A 191 -7.20 -16.27 -8.68
C GLU A 191 -7.01 -14.76 -8.56
N SER A 192 -5.81 -14.28 -8.21
CA SER A 192 -5.53 -12.85 -8.19
C SER A 192 -5.65 -12.22 -9.59
N ARG A 193 -6.00 -10.94 -9.65
CA ARG A 193 -6.05 -10.19 -10.91
C ARG A 193 -4.70 -10.23 -11.64
N VAL A 194 -3.58 -10.15 -10.90
CA VAL A 194 -2.22 -10.25 -11.45
C VAL A 194 -1.98 -11.60 -12.12
N ALA A 195 -2.20 -12.71 -11.40
CA ALA A 195 -1.93 -14.03 -11.96
C ALA A 195 -2.82 -14.35 -13.18
N ARG A 196 -4.06 -13.86 -13.17
CA ARG A 196 -4.95 -13.99 -14.36
C ARG A 196 -4.46 -13.15 -15.52
N ALA A 197 -4.09 -11.88 -15.29
CA ALA A 197 -3.59 -10.98 -16.33
C ALA A 197 -2.32 -11.53 -17.00
N VAL A 198 -1.36 -12.01 -16.20
CA VAL A 198 -0.11 -12.58 -16.72
C VAL A 198 -0.36 -13.86 -17.53
N ARG A 199 -1.21 -14.78 -17.07
CA ARG A 199 -1.58 -16.00 -17.83
C ARG A 199 -2.28 -15.67 -19.14
N ASP A 200 -3.21 -14.72 -19.11
CA ASP A 200 -3.93 -14.32 -20.32
C ASP A 200 -2.99 -13.66 -21.34
N VAL A 201 -2.07 -12.80 -20.87
CA VAL A 201 -1.04 -12.20 -21.74
C VAL A 201 -0.16 -13.26 -22.36
N ALA A 202 0.34 -14.23 -21.59
CA ALA A 202 1.17 -15.32 -22.13
C ALA A 202 0.42 -16.13 -23.19
N ARG A 203 -0.86 -16.42 -22.95
CA ARG A 203 -1.72 -17.11 -23.93
C ARG A 203 -1.94 -16.27 -25.20
N TRP A 204 -2.35 -15.00 -25.06
CA TRP A 204 -2.60 -14.13 -26.22
C TRP A 204 -1.33 -13.82 -27.01
N HIS A 205 -0.18 -13.66 -26.35
CA HIS A 205 1.11 -13.50 -27.02
C HIS A 205 1.44 -14.74 -27.87
N GLY A 206 1.24 -15.93 -27.32
CA GLY A 206 1.41 -17.19 -28.06
C GLY A 206 0.44 -17.34 -29.24
N GLU A 207 -0.80 -16.83 -29.12
CA GLU A 207 -1.81 -16.88 -30.20
C GLU A 207 -1.55 -15.85 -31.31
N PHE A 208 -1.14 -14.64 -30.96
CA PHE A 208 -1.08 -13.50 -31.89
C PHE A 208 0.33 -13.20 -32.39
N ALA A 209 1.35 -13.54 -31.61
CA ALA A 209 2.76 -13.20 -31.86
C ALA A 209 2.93 -11.69 -32.19
N HIS A 210 2.17 -10.83 -31.54
CA HIS A 210 2.12 -9.40 -31.83
C HIS A 210 1.75 -8.58 -30.58
N TRP A 211 2.71 -7.80 -30.06
CA TRP A 211 2.58 -7.06 -28.81
C TRP A 211 1.37 -6.12 -28.77
N ARG A 212 1.09 -5.37 -29.85
CA ARG A 212 -0.01 -4.39 -29.91
C ARG A 212 -1.37 -5.06 -29.69
N ARG A 213 -1.61 -6.20 -30.34
CA ARG A 213 -2.86 -6.94 -30.20
C ARG A 213 -3.01 -7.55 -28.82
N THR A 214 -1.93 -8.08 -28.27
CA THR A 214 -1.91 -8.62 -26.90
C THR A 214 -2.19 -7.51 -25.88
N ARG A 215 -1.59 -6.33 -26.05
CA ARG A 215 -1.88 -5.15 -25.23
C ARG A 215 -3.36 -4.75 -25.30
N GLU A 216 -3.94 -4.68 -26.48
CA GLU A 216 -5.37 -4.35 -26.67
C GLU A 216 -6.28 -5.33 -25.92
N MET A 217 -5.99 -6.63 -26.00
CA MET A 217 -6.75 -7.66 -25.29
C MET A 217 -6.61 -7.52 -23.78
N LEU A 218 -5.40 -7.26 -23.27
CA LEU A 218 -5.17 -7.00 -21.84
C LEU A 218 -6.00 -5.82 -21.34
N LEU A 219 -5.91 -4.68 -22.03
CA LEU A 219 -6.64 -3.47 -21.62
C LEU A 219 -8.16 -3.63 -21.74
N ARG A 220 -8.64 -4.40 -22.71
CA ARG A 220 -10.07 -4.71 -22.85
C ARG A 220 -10.58 -5.60 -21.73
N ALA A 221 -9.79 -6.58 -21.28
CA ALA A 221 -10.18 -7.55 -20.25
C ALA A 221 -10.03 -7.00 -18.83
N TYR A 222 -9.00 -6.18 -18.59
CA TYR A 222 -8.60 -5.72 -17.25
C TYR A 222 -8.70 -4.21 -17.06
N GLY A 223 -9.26 -3.47 -18.02
CA GLY A 223 -9.30 -2.00 -18.05
C GLY A 223 -9.55 -1.35 -16.70
N SER A 224 -8.82 -0.28 -16.42
CA SER A 224 -8.86 0.48 -15.18
C SER A 224 -8.83 1.97 -15.47
N GLU A 225 -9.41 2.77 -14.57
CA GLU A 225 -9.21 4.22 -14.58
C GLU A 225 -7.79 4.59 -14.10
N ASP A 226 -7.15 3.71 -13.34
CA ASP A 226 -5.79 3.89 -12.87
C ASP A 226 -4.77 3.40 -13.87
N VAL A 227 -3.97 4.31 -14.43
CA VAL A 227 -2.83 3.97 -15.28
C VAL A 227 -1.74 3.20 -14.52
N ARG A 228 -1.78 3.24 -13.20
CA ARG A 228 -0.86 2.56 -12.27
C ARG A 228 -1.44 1.24 -11.73
N ASP A 229 -2.50 0.71 -12.32
CA ASP A 229 -3.11 -0.57 -11.91
C ASP A 229 -2.10 -1.72 -11.97
N SER A 230 -1.87 -2.38 -10.83
CA SER A 230 -0.85 -3.43 -10.70
C SER A 230 -1.11 -4.66 -11.57
N ALA A 231 -2.36 -5.03 -11.83
CA ALA A 231 -2.66 -6.18 -12.68
C ALA A 231 -2.34 -5.88 -14.14
N ILE A 232 -2.67 -4.67 -14.62
CA ILE A 232 -2.31 -4.21 -15.97
C ILE A 232 -0.80 -4.08 -16.09
N ALA A 233 -0.14 -3.43 -15.12
CA ALA A 233 1.32 -3.27 -15.10
C ALA A 233 2.05 -4.62 -15.14
N SER A 234 1.58 -5.62 -14.37
CA SER A 234 2.14 -6.99 -14.40
C SER A 234 1.94 -7.67 -15.76
N GLY A 235 0.77 -7.49 -16.37
CA GLY A 235 0.49 -8.00 -17.71
C GLY A 235 1.38 -7.35 -18.78
N LEU A 236 1.58 -6.02 -18.71
CA LEU A 236 2.46 -5.30 -19.64
C LEU A 236 3.93 -5.67 -19.45
N LEU A 237 4.37 -5.90 -18.18
CA LEU A 237 5.71 -6.43 -17.89
C LEU A 237 5.90 -7.82 -18.50
N ALA A 238 4.94 -8.72 -18.31
CA ALA A 238 5.00 -10.05 -18.91
C ALA A 238 5.03 -9.97 -20.45
N LEU A 239 4.26 -9.08 -21.06
CA LEU A 239 4.28 -8.84 -22.49
C LEU A 239 5.65 -8.35 -22.98
N ALA A 240 6.22 -7.34 -22.29
CA ALA A 240 7.53 -6.79 -22.64
C ALA A 240 8.64 -7.85 -22.57
N LEU A 241 8.61 -8.71 -21.54
CA LEU A 241 9.58 -9.80 -21.38
C LEU A 241 9.41 -10.87 -22.46
N LEU A 242 8.18 -11.31 -22.74
CA LEU A 242 7.90 -12.36 -23.75
C LEU A 242 8.20 -11.90 -25.17
N ASP A 243 7.81 -10.68 -25.53
CA ASP A 243 8.06 -10.14 -26.87
C ASP A 243 9.54 -9.78 -27.06
N GLY A 244 10.21 -9.38 -25.96
CA GLY A 244 11.64 -9.08 -25.93
C GLY A 244 12.54 -10.30 -26.08
N ASP A 245 12.08 -11.47 -25.68
CA ASP A 245 12.80 -12.77 -25.80
C ASP A 245 14.27 -12.71 -25.31
N GLY A 246 14.49 -12.01 -24.18
CA GLY A 246 15.81 -11.79 -23.57
C GLY A 246 16.61 -10.61 -24.14
N ASP A 247 16.16 -9.96 -25.24
CA ASP A 247 16.76 -8.72 -25.73
C ASP A 247 16.29 -7.52 -24.91
N LEU A 248 17.22 -6.87 -24.21
CA LEU A 248 16.95 -5.71 -23.33
C LEU A 248 16.38 -4.52 -24.12
N GLY A 249 16.96 -4.20 -25.27
CA GLY A 249 16.55 -3.08 -26.10
C GLY A 249 15.14 -3.25 -26.64
N HIS A 250 14.84 -4.44 -27.13
CA HIS A 250 13.51 -4.76 -27.65
C HIS A 250 12.46 -4.79 -26.54
N ALA A 251 12.73 -5.45 -25.41
CA ALA A 251 11.81 -5.49 -24.26
C ALA A 251 11.45 -4.09 -23.74
N VAL A 252 12.45 -3.21 -23.57
CA VAL A 252 12.25 -1.84 -23.15
C VAL A 252 11.47 -1.04 -24.19
N THR A 253 11.77 -1.23 -25.49
CA THR A 253 11.04 -0.57 -26.59
C THR A 253 9.55 -0.97 -26.60
N VAL A 254 9.24 -2.26 -26.45
CA VAL A 254 7.85 -2.76 -26.34
C VAL A 254 7.17 -2.20 -25.10
N GLY A 255 7.83 -2.21 -23.95
CA GLY A 255 7.32 -1.63 -22.70
C GLY A 255 6.96 -0.16 -22.87
N ALA A 256 7.84 0.65 -23.46
CA ALA A 256 7.58 2.06 -23.73
C ALA A 256 6.42 2.27 -24.72
N ARG A 257 6.35 1.50 -25.81
CA ARG A 257 5.26 1.53 -26.79
C ARG A 257 3.91 1.10 -26.22
N CYS A 258 3.91 0.38 -25.11
CA CYS A 258 2.67 0.07 -24.38
C CYS A 258 2.07 1.28 -23.68
N GLY A 259 2.83 2.29 -23.33
CA GLY A 259 2.35 3.42 -22.52
C GLY A 259 1.91 2.99 -21.12
N TRP A 260 0.83 3.56 -20.58
CA TRP A 260 0.36 3.29 -19.21
C TRP A 260 1.48 3.56 -18.20
N SER A 261 1.85 2.57 -17.38
CA SER A 261 2.98 2.65 -16.44
C SER A 261 4.31 2.33 -17.13
N ALA A 262 4.61 3.02 -18.23
CA ALA A 262 5.77 2.72 -19.07
C ALA A 262 7.10 2.82 -18.33
N ALA A 263 7.26 3.83 -17.45
CA ALA A 263 8.45 3.97 -16.62
C ALA A 263 8.68 2.75 -15.72
N PHE A 264 7.61 2.23 -15.12
CA PHE A 264 7.69 1.02 -14.31
C PHE A 264 7.97 -0.22 -15.17
N VAL A 265 7.21 -0.43 -16.25
CA VAL A 265 7.32 -1.63 -17.09
C VAL A 265 8.72 -1.77 -17.69
N CYS A 266 9.25 -0.68 -18.27
CA CYS A 266 10.60 -0.64 -18.82
C CYS A 266 11.67 -0.85 -17.74
N GLY A 267 11.49 -0.23 -16.57
CA GLY A 267 12.41 -0.39 -15.45
C GLY A 267 12.42 -1.82 -14.91
N ALA A 268 11.25 -2.43 -14.72
CA ALA A 268 11.15 -3.81 -14.23
C ALA A 268 11.67 -4.84 -15.25
N ALA A 269 11.36 -4.67 -16.54
CA ALA A 269 11.94 -5.50 -17.60
C ALA A 269 13.47 -5.37 -17.64
N GLY A 270 13.96 -4.12 -17.52
CA GLY A 270 15.38 -3.85 -17.42
C GLY A 270 16.05 -4.50 -16.21
N ALA A 271 15.39 -4.48 -15.03
CA ALA A 271 15.88 -5.15 -13.83
C ALA A 271 15.99 -6.68 -14.04
N VAL A 272 14.97 -7.31 -14.60
CA VAL A 272 14.96 -8.77 -14.85
C VAL A 272 16.05 -9.16 -15.85
N ILE A 273 16.06 -8.55 -17.03
CA ILE A 273 17.00 -8.90 -18.11
C ILE A 273 18.42 -8.50 -17.71
N GLY A 274 18.59 -7.31 -17.10
CA GLY A 274 19.90 -6.85 -16.61
C GLY A 274 20.48 -7.77 -15.53
N THR A 275 19.66 -8.30 -14.63
CA THR A 275 20.10 -9.32 -13.66
C THR A 275 20.52 -10.61 -14.34
N ALA A 276 19.77 -11.05 -15.36
CA ALA A 276 20.13 -12.27 -16.10
C ALA A 276 21.45 -12.13 -16.85
N LEU A 277 21.70 -10.98 -17.45
CA LEU A 277 22.91 -10.72 -18.24
C LEU A 277 24.14 -10.37 -17.39
N GLY A 278 23.96 -9.72 -16.24
CA GLY A 278 25.05 -9.04 -15.51
C GLY A 278 25.48 -7.74 -16.21
N LEU A 279 26.29 -6.92 -15.55
CA LEU A 279 26.73 -5.64 -16.09
C LEU A 279 27.54 -5.80 -17.37
N ASP A 280 28.51 -6.72 -17.38
CA ASP A 280 29.37 -7.00 -18.53
C ASP A 280 28.61 -7.65 -19.70
N GLY A 281 27.54 -8.37 -19.41
CA GLY A 281 26.66 -9.00 -20.39
C GLY A 281 25.64 -8.04 -21.02
N LEU A 282 25.48 -6.83 -20.52
CA LEU A 282 24.62 -5.82 -21.14
C LEU A 282 25.15 -5.46 -22.54
N PRO A 283 24.28 -5.20 -23.54
CA PRO A 283 24.71 -4.72 -24.85
C PRO A 283 25.58 -3.45 -24.73
N ALA A 284 26.61 -3.33 -25.59
CA ALA A 284 27.60 -2.25 -25.51
C ALA A 284 26.96 -0.85 -25.43
N ALA A 285 25.96 -0.58 -26.23
CA ALA A 285 25.25 0.70 -26.23
C ALA A 285 24.52 1.00 -24.90
N TRP A 286 24.06 -0.01 -24.17
CA TRP A 286 23.48 0.16 -22.83
C TRP A 286 24.55 0.43 -21.77
N ARG A 287 25.71 -0.22 -21.88
CA ARG A 287 26.85 0.05 -21.00
C ARG A 287 27.39 1.48 -21.22
N GLU A 288 27.48 1.91 -22.48
CA GLU A 288 27.88 3.27 -22.86
C GLU A 288 26.88 4.33 -22.35
N ALA A 289 25.57 4.05 -22.42
CA ALA A 289 24.54 4.92 -21.88
C ALA A 289 24.64 5.09 -20.35
N GLY A 290 25.05 4.04 -19.62
CA GLY A 290 25.38 4.11 -18.20
C GLY A 290 26.69 4.84 -17.94
N GLY A 291 27.70 4.59 -18.74
CA GLY A 291 29.03 5.21 -18.69
C GLY A 291 29.70 5.14 -17.32
N ALA A 292 30.54 6.12 -16.99
CA ALA A 292 31.19 6.24 -15.69
C ALA A 292 30.21 6.42 -14.53
N ALA A 293 28.99 6.90 -14.79
CA ALA A 293 27.97 7.11 -13.77
C ALA A 293 27.50 5.81 -13.10
N VAL A 294 27.71 4.63 -13.74
CA VAL A 294 27.41 3.33 -13.11
C VAL A 294 28.28 3.14 -11.86
N GLU A 295 29.58 3.36 -11.94
CA GLU A 295 30.44 3.20 -10.77
C GLU A 295 30.32 4.39 -9.80
N GLU A 296 30.30 5.62 -10.31
CA GLU A 296 30.32 6.82 -9.46
C GLU A 296 29.02 7.06 -8.71
N ARG A 297 27.87 6.87 -9.36
CA ARG A 297 26.54 7.22 -8.82
C ARG A 297 25.76 6.01 -8.36
N LEU A 298 25.78 4.92 -9.12
CA LEU A 298 25.07 3.69 -8.80
C LEU A 298 25.90 2.76 -7.88
N GLY A 299 27.23 2.76 -7.98
CA GLY A 299 28.12 1.91 -7.21
C GLY A 299 27.81 1.86 -5.70
N PRO A 300 27.59 3.01 -5.02
CA PRO A 300 27.23 2.99 -3.59
C PRO A 300 25.95 2.21 -3.29
N LEU A 301 24.92 2.31 -4.12
CA LEU A 301 23.66 1.59 -3.94
C LEU A 301 23.82 0.09 -4.27
N ALA A 302 24.51 -0.23 -5.36
CA ALA A 302 24.76 -1.61 -5.76
C ALA A 302 25.62 -2.35 -4.73
N ASN A 303 26.66 -1.71 -4.20
CA ASN A 303 27.50 -2.28 -3.13
C ASN A 303 26.70 -2.50 -1.83
N LEU A 304 25.85 -1.55 -1.44
CA LEU A 304 24.96 -1.70 -0.30
C LEU A 304 24.01 -2.90 -0.49
N THR A 305 23.52 -3.08 -1.73
CA THR A 305 22.66 -4.22 -2.09
C THR A 305 23.44 -5.55 -1.97
N CYS A 306 24.67 -5.60 -2.45
CA CYS A 306 25.51 -6.79 -2.32
C CYS A 306 25.76 -7.16 -0.85
N GLN A 307 26.13 -6.18 -0.01
CA GLN A 307 26.35 -6.42 1.43
C GLN A 307 25.09 -6.97 2.11
N ALA A 308 23.94 -6.35 1.87
CA ALA A 308 22.68 -6.83 2.43
C ALA A 308 22.29 -8.23 1.92
N GLY A 309 22.55 -8.51 0.65
CA GLY A 309 22.31 -9.84 0.07
C GLY A 309 23.24 -10.92 0.62
N GLU A 310 24.51 -10.60 0.91
CA GLU A 310 25.43 -11.52 1.59
C GLU A 310 24.90 -11.93 2.97
N GLU A 311 24.35 -11.00 3.76
CA GLU A 311 23.69 -11.30 5.03
C GLU A 311 22.45 -12.20 4.84
N VAL A 312 21.64 -11.92 3.82
CA VAL A 312 20.46 -12.73 3.50
C VAL A 312 20.86 -14.14 3.09
N ILE A 313 21.86 -14.28 2.22
CA ILE A 313 22.39 -15.59 1.75
C ILE A 313 22.96 -16.39 2.92
N ALA A 314 23.75 -15.75 3.80
CA ALA A 314 24.33 -16.40 4.96
C ALA A 314 23.29 -16.94 5.94
N ALA A 315 22.17 -16.23 6.11
CA ALA A 315 21.07 -16.64 6.97
C ALA A 315 20.13 -17.66 6.33
N ALA A 316 20.04 -17.68 4.99
CA ALA A 316 19.20 -18.60 4.25
C ALA A 316 19.86 -19.98 4.14
N SER A 317 19.69 -20.82 5.16
CA SER A 317 20.35 -22.13 5.28
C SER A 317 20.22 -23.00 4.02
N GLY A 318 21.26 -23.01 3.17
CA GLY A 318 21.55 -24.07 2.21
C GLY A 318 20.81 -24.02 0.86
N ARG A 319 20.03 -22.96 0.53
CA ARG A 319 19.38 -22.84 -0.79
C ARG A 319 20.29 -22.16 -1.80
N VAL A 320 21.02 -21.15 -1.38
CA VAL A 320 21.98 -20.40 -2.17
C VAL A 320 23.29 -20.32 -1.41
N ALA A 321 24.41 -20.38 -2.10
CA ALA A 321 25.74 -20.21 -1.52
C ALA A 321 26.61 -19.34 -2.44
N LEU A 322 27.43 -18.49 -1.81
CA LEU A 322 28.55 -17.84 -2.48
C LEU A 322 29.78 -18.72 -2.33
N SER A 323 30.50 -18.94 -3.42
CA SER A 323 31.73 -19.77 -3.45
C SER A 323 32.90 -19.00 -4.08
N GLU A 324 34.11 -19.42 -3.77
CA GLU A 324 35.31 -18.85 -4.40
C GLU A 324 35.50 -19.31 -5.86
N GLN A 325 34.88 -20.41 -6.24
CA GLN A 325 34.99 -20.99 -7.58
C GLN A 325 33.61 -21.13 -8.24
N PRO A 326 33.55 -20.96 -9.57
CA PRO A 326 32.32 -21.22 -10.31
C PRO A 326 31.81 -22.64 -10.09
N ALA A 327 30.49 -22.80 -10.08
CA ALA A 327 29.87 -24.12 -10.05
C ALA A 327 30.32 -24.96 -11.26
N ALA A 328 30.53 -26.25 -11.05
CA ALA A 328 30.90 -27.19 -12.13
C ALA A 328 29.79 -27.36 -13.19
N GLU A 329 28.55 -27.13 -12.80
CA GLU A 329 27.37 -27.12 -13.68
C GLU A 329 26.68 -25.76 -13.58
N GLU A 330 26.04 -25.33 -14.67
CA GLU A 330 25.20 -24.13 -14.65
C GLU A 330 24.10 -24.28 -13.58
N PRO A 331 23.92 -23.28 -12.72
CA PRO A 331 22.89 -23.34 -11.70
C PRO A 331 21.51 -23.41 -12.36
N ARG A 332 20.68 -24.31 -11.88
CA ARG A 332 19.29 -24.44 -12.34
C ARG A 332 18.36 -23.78 -11.34
N LEU A 333 17.33 -23.13 -11.84
CA LEU A 333 16.29 -22.54 -11.00
C LEU A 333 15.63 -23.65 -10.15
N PRO A 334 15.75 -23.61 -8.83
CA PRO A 334 15.03 -24.55 -7.98
C PRO A 334 13.53 -24.28 -8.10
N GLN A 335 12.73 -25.33 -8.06
CA GLN A 335 11.28 -25.14 -8.01
C GLN A 335 10.93 -24.46 -6.68
N PRO A 336 10.38 -23.23 -6.68
CA PRO A 336 10.07 -22.54 -5.45
C PRO A 336 8.95 -23.25 -4.70
N ASP A 337 9.04 -23.27 -3.37
CA ASP A 337 7.93 -23.69 -2.52
C ASP A 337 6.96 -22.51 -2.34
N PRO A 338 5.77 -22.55 -2.95
CA PRO A 338 4.81 -21.45 -2.83
C PRO A 338 4.07 -21.48 -1.48
N GLY A 339 4.14 -22.58 -0.74
CA GLY A 339 3.34 -22.78 0.46
C GLY A 339 3.40 -21.65 1.49
N PRO A 340 4.59 -21.18 1.90
CA PRO A 340 4.70 -20.10 2.88
C PRO A 340 4.08 -18.78 2.41
N VAL A 341 4.30 -18.39 1.16
CA VAL A 341 3.77 -17.13 0.60
C VAL A 341 2.26 -17.22 0.42
N LEU A 342 1.76 -18.32 -0.15
CA LEU A 342 0.34 -18.51 -0.39
C LEU A 342 -0.45 -18.65 0.93
N ARG A 343 0.11 -19.29 1.97
CA ARG A 343 -0.51 -19.31 3.30
C ARG A 343 -0.62 -17.91 3.89
N ALA A 344 0.44 -17.10 3.82
CA ALA A 344 0.42 -15.72 4.30
C ALA A 344 -0.59 -14.86 3.51
N ALA A 345 -0.64 -15.00 2.19
CA ALA A 345 -1.63 -14.31 1.35
C ALA A 345 -3.07 -14.76 1.63
N ALA A 346 -3.27 -16.02 2.02
CA ALA A 346 -4.58 -16.59 2.32
C ALA A 346 -5.14 -16.18 3.70
N MET A 347 -4.30 -15.68 4.63
CA MET A 347 -4.78 -15.17 5.93
C MET A 347 -5.74 -13.99 5.79
N GLY A 348 -5.67 -13.28 4.68
CA GLY A 348 -6.55 -12.15 4.39
C GLY A 348 -5.95 -10.79 4.79
N PRO A 349 -6.56 -9.71 4.29
CA PRO A 349 -5.99 -8.37 4.43
C PRO A 349 -6.23 -7.73 5.80
N TYR A 350 -7.00 -8.34 6.66
CA TYR A 350 -7.34 -7.83 7.99
C TYR A 350 -6.78 -8.68 9.14
N VAL A 351 -5.84 -9.58 8.84
CA VAL A 351 -5.17 -10.43 9.85
C VAL A 351 -3.76 -9.91 10.10
N VAL A 352 -3.54 -9.38 11.30
CA VAL A 352 -2.22 -8.93 11.75
C VAL A 352 -1.50 -10.09 12.41
N SER A 353 -0.28 -10.39 11.97
CA SER A 353 0.60 -11.40 12.58
C SER A 353 1.74 -10.72 13.35
N LEU A 354 1.87 -11.07 14.62
CA LEU A 354 2.87 -10.52 15.54
C LEU A 354 3.72 -11.64 16.13
N ARG A 355 5.02 -11.46 16.17
CA ARG A 355 5.91 -12.40 16.85
C ARG A 355 6.44 -11.78 18.15
N ARG A 356 6.32 -12.51 19.24
CA ARG A 356 6.76 -12.11 20.58
C ARG A 356 7.51 -13.27 21.26
N GLY A 357 8.82 -13.30 21.05
CA GLY A 357 9.63 -14.45 21.47
C GLY A 357 9.15 -15.75 20.79
N PRO A 358 8.78 -16.79 21.57
CA PRO A 358 8.26 -18.03 21.02
C PRO A 358 6.79 -17.95 20.58
N LEU A 359 6.09 -16.86 20.92
CA LEU A 359 4.67 -16.69 20.56
C LEU A 359 4.52 -16.09 19.16
N GLU A 360 3.62 -16.66 18.39
CA GLU A 360 3.01 -16.06 17.21
C GLU A 360 1.56 -15.73 17.53
N VAL A 361 1.19 -14.46 17.40
CA VAL A 361 -0.15 -13.97 17.70
C VAL A 361 -0.79 -13.42 16.44
N LEU A 362 -1.92 -13.99 16.06
CA LEU A 362 -2.73 -13.51 14.96
C LEU A 362 -3.94 -12.76 15.53
N VAL A 363 -4.13 -11.53 15.09
CA VAL A 363 -5.33 -10.73 15.38
C VAL A 363 -6.12 -10.57 14.10
N ASP A 364 -7.24 -11.25 13.99
CA ASP A 364 -8.14 -11.17 12.86
C ASP A 364 -9.28 -10.19 13.16
N TYR A 365 -9.25 -9.08 12.46
CA TYR A 365 -10.32 -8.09 12.51
C TYR A 365 -11.60 -8.55 11.76
N GLU A 366 -11.58 -9.71 11.09
CA GLU A 366 -12.67 -10.26 10.30
C GLU A 366 -13.13 -9.34 9.16
N THR A 367 -13.24 -8.06 9.43
CA THR A 367 -13.58 -7.00 8.47
C THR A 367 -12.73 -5.76 8.73
N ARG A 368 -13.18 -4.57 8.32
CA ARG A 368 -12.46 -3.31 8.55
C ARG A 368 -12.17 -3.08 10.04
N PRO A 369 -11.03 -2.45 10.39
CA PRO A 369 -10.64 -2.19 11.78
C PRO A 369 -11.39 -0.98 12.37
N THR A 370 -12.72 -0.95 12.26
CA THR A 370 -13.55 0.17 12.69
C THR A 370 -14.47 -0.19 13.85
N ILE A 371 -14.88 0.82 14.59
CA ILE A 371 -15.84 0.72 15.67
C ILE A 371 -16.81 1.92 15.64
N GLY A 372 -18.11 1.61 15.68
CA GLY A 372 -19.19 2.55 15.90
C GLY A 372 -19.69 2.52 17.34
N TYR A 373 -20.60 3.44 17.69
CA TYR A 373 -21.24 3.43 19.00
C TYR A 373 -22.26 2.28 19.16
N ASP A 374 -22.40 1.80 20.39
CA ASP A 374 -23.44 0.87 20.86
C ASP A 374 -23.48 -0.50 20.12
N SER A 375 -22.50 -0.76 19.26
CA SER A 375 -22.39 -2.00 18.52
C SER A 375 -21.12 -2.76 18.92
N PRO A 376 -21.23 -4.03 19.34
CA PRO A 376 -20.07 -4.82 19.71
C PRO A 376 -19.23 -5.16 18.49
N ARG A 377 -17.96 -4.79 18.52
CA ARG A 377 -16.97 -5.14 17.55
C ARG A 377 -16.28 -6.44 17.98
N ARG A 378 -16.48 -7.51 17.21
CA ARG A 378 -15.86 -8.82 17.45
C ARG A 378 -14.59 -8.97 16.63
N LEU A 379 -13.62 -9.66 17.22
CA LEU A 379 -12.35 -10.01 16.61
C LEU A 379 -11.99 -11.42 17.06
N SER A 380 -11.25 -12.14 16.23
CA SER A 380 -10.68 -13.44 16.56
C SER A 380 -9.19 -13.30 16.84
N VAL A 381 -8.71 -13.95 17.88
CA VAL A 381 -7.29 -13.99 18.24
C VAL A 381 -6.84 -15.44 18.29
N CYS A 382 -5.73 -15.74 17.62
CA CYS A 382 -5.06 -17.04 17.71
C CYS A 382 -3.65 -16.81 18.28
N ILE A 383 -3.28 -17.57 19.31
CA ILE A 383 -1.93 -17.57 19.89
C ILE A 383 -1.32 -18.95 19.67
N ALA A 384 -0.20 -19.00 18.98
CA ALA A 384 0.56 -20.21 18.74
C ALA A 384 1.89 -20.17 19.48
N ASN A 385 2.26 -21.27 20.14
CA ASN A 385 3.56 -21.47 20.75
C ASN A 385 4.50 -22.10 19.71
N ARG A 386 5.45 -21.34 19.23
CA ARG A 386 6.50 -21.81 18.28
C ARG A 386 7.81 -22.16 18.99
N GLY A 387 7.76 -22.25 20.32
CA GLY A 387 8.89 -22.70 21.14
C GLY A 387 8.92 -24.21 21.33
N GLU A 388 10.00 -24.71 21.87
CA GLU A 388 10.25 -26.14 22.09
C GLU A 388 9.61 -26.69 23.37
N ARG A 389 9.06 -25.81 24.22
CA ARG A 389 8.51 -26.17 25.53
C ARG A 389 7.04 -25.75 25.65
N SER A 390 6.32 -26.49 26.46
CA SER A 390 4.99 -26.10 26.89
C SER A 390 5.06 -24.83 27.76
N ILE A 391 4.06 -23.94 27.64
CA ILE A 391 3.97 -22.68 28.38
C ILE A 391 2.61 -22.54 29.06
N GLU A 392 2.56 -21.92 30.22
CA GLU A 392 1.31 -21.46 30.84
C GLU A 392 0.96 -20.08 30.31
N LEU A 393 -0.24 -19.96 29.78
CA LEU A 393 -0.74 -18.77 29.12
C LEU A 393 -1.92 -18.16 29.89
N ARG A 394 -1.87 -16.88 30.18
CA ARG A 394 -2.99 -16.09 30.67
C ARG A 394 -3.16 -14.84 29.81
N THR A 395 -4.39 -14.40 29.63
CA THR A 395 -4.69 -13.20 28.87
C THR A 395 -5.58 -12.24 29.65
N ARG A 396 -5.36 -10.94 29.44
CA ARG A 396 -6.20 -9.88 29.98
C ARG A 396 -6.40 -8.79 28.93
N LEU A 397 -7.64 -8.39 28.69
CA LEU A 397 -7.94 -7.32 27.75
C LEU A 397 -8.09 -5.98 28.47
N SER A 398 -7.34 -4.98 28.05
CA SER A 398 -7.45 -3.59 28.48
C SER A 398 -7.98 -2.76 27.30
N ALA A 399 -8.98 -1.90 27.56
CA ALA A 399 -9.57 -1.02 26.56
C ALA A 399 -9.54 0.43 27.05
N PRO A 400 -9.79 1.43 26.19
CA PRO A 400 -9.91 2.82 26.58
C PRO A 400 -11.03 3.04 27.61
N ASP A 401 -10.93 4.13 28.37
CA ASP A 401 -11.91 4.48 29.38
C ASP A 401 -13.33 4.59 28.82
N GLY A 402 -14.29 4.02 29.54
CA GLY A 402 -15.70 3.98 29.14
C GLY A 402 -16.07 2.87 28.14
N PHE A 403 -15.08 2.18 27.54
CA PHE A 403 -15.36 1.03 26.67
C PHE A 403 -15.65 -0.24 27.50
N VAL A 404 -16.46 -1.11 26.92
CA VAL A 404 -16.69 -2.46 27.44
C VAL A 404 -15.90 -3.45 26.60
N ALA A 405 -14.96 -4.15 27.23
CA ALA A 405 -14.11 -5.12 26.56
C ALA A 405 -14.21 -6.49 27.23
N LEU A 406 -14.50 -7.51 26.44
CA LEU A 406 -14.75 -8.88 26.90
C LEU A 406 -13.87 -9.85 26.10
N THR A 407 -13.38 -10.88 26.76
CA THR A 407 -12.74 -12.03 26.13
C THR A 407 -13.24 -13.33 26.76
N ASN A 408 -13.33 -14.36 25.98
CA ASN A 408 -13.66 -15.73 26.44
C ASN A 408 -12.40 -16.61 26.58
N ALA A 409 -11.20 -16.00 26.60
CA ALA A 409 -9.96 -16.73 26.83
C ALA A 409 -9.83 -17.12 28.31
N GLU A 410 -9.57 -18.39 28.56
CA GLU A 410 -9.28 -18.94 29.89
C GLU A 410 -7.79 -19.26 30.02
N PRO A 411 -7.23 -19.27 31.26
CA PRO A 411 -5.87 -19.73 31.48
C PRO A 411 -5.70 -21.17 31.00
N LEU A 412 -4.62 -21.43 30.26
CA LEU A 412 -4.36 -22.77 29.71
C LEU A 412 -2.86 -23.05 29.59
N THR A 413 -2.53 -24.33 29.53
CA THR A 413 -1.20 -24.78 29.16
C THR A 413 -1.16 -25.04 27.66
N LEU A 414 -0.29 -24.31 26.95
CA LEU A 414 -0.11 -24.41 25.51
C LEU A 414 1.15 -25.23 25.19
N PRO A 415 1.01 -26.44 24.63
CA PRO A 415 2.17 -27.29 24.32
C PRO A 415 3.06 -26.68 23.26
N ALA A 416 4.26 -27.22 23.08
CA ALA A 416 5.13 -26.90 21.95
C ALA A 416 4.35 -27.12 20.64
N ASP A 417 4.48 -26.20 19.69
CA ASP A 417 3.74 -26.15 18.41
C ASP A 417 2.20 -26.18 18.52
N GLY A 418 1.67 -26.03 19.76
CA GLY A 418 0.23 -25.88 19.98
C GLY A 418 -0.27 -24.48 19.71
N ASP A 419 -1.57 -24.37 19.44
CA ASP A 419 -2.26 -23.08 19.30
C ASP A 419 -3.60 -23.07 20.03
N VAL A 420 -4.08 -21.85 20.31
CA VAL A 420 -5.39 -21.59 20.89
C VAL A 420 -6.04 -20.40 20.18
N SER A 421 -7.32 -20.53 19.90
CA SER A 421 -8.13 -19.45 19.35
C SER A 421 -9.27 -19.06 20.28
N PHE A 422 -9.51 -17.77 20.42
CA PHE A 422 -10.57 -17.20 21.21
C PHE A 422 -11.09 -15.90 20.59
N SER A 423 -12.23 -15.41 21.06
CA SER A 423 -12.82 -14.17 20.59
C SER A 423 -12.64 -13.03 21.60
N VAL A 424 -12.53 -11.84 21.03
CA VAL A 424 -12.50 -10.56 21.76
C VAL A 424 -13.69 -9.75 21.27
N SER A 425 -14.39 -9.08 22.19
CA SER A 425 -15.49 -8.17 21.88
C SER A 425 -15.26 -6.84 22.54
N ILE A 426 -15.32 -5.75 21.78
CA ILE A 426 -15.11 -4.38 22.23
C ILE A 426 -16.36 -3.57 21.84
N THR A 427 -16.94 -2.87 22.80
CA THR A 427 -18.10 -1.99 22.57
C THR A 427 -17.79 -0.61 23.11
N ALA A 428 -18.19 0.43 22.39
CA ALA A 428 -18.10 1.82 22.76
C ALA A 428 -19.50 2.36 23.10
N PRO A 429 -19.97 2.28 24.34
CA PRO A 429 -21.27 2.82 24.72
C PRO A 429 -21.29 4.35 24.59
N ARG A 430 -22.25 4.90 23.85
CA ARG A 430 -22.38 6.33 23.59
C ARG A 430 -22.50 7.16 24.88
N GLU A 431 -23.10 6.59 25.90
CA GLU A 431 -23.30 7.26 27.20
C GLU A 431 -22.02 7.37 28.04
N ASN A 432 -21.01 6.51 27.77
CA ASN A 432 -19.85 6.35 28.66
C ASN A 432 -18.53 6.74 28.02
N CYS A 433 -18.48 6.91 26.69
CA CYS A 433 -17.22 7.21 26.01
C CYS A 433 -17.41 8.09 24.77
N HIS A 434 -16.31 8.71 24.35
CA HIS A 434 -16.20 9.38 23.07
C HIS A 434 -15.27 8.59 22.16
N LEU A 435 -15.77 8.19 20.98
CA LEU A 435 -14.95 7.58 19.96
C LEU A 435 -13.87 8.56 19.50
N GLN A 436 -12.63 8.12 19.65
CA GLN A 436 -11.48 8.83 19.10
C GLN A 436 -11.21 8.37 17.67
N PRO A 437 -10.45 9.12 16.86
CA PRO A 437 -9.96 8.63 15.56
C PRO A 437 -9.21 7.31 15.69
N VAL A 438 -8.55 7.11 16.85
CA VAL A 438 -7.78 5.92 17.16
C VAL A 438 -8.11 5.45 18.56
N ASN A 439 -8.63 4.24 18.69
CA ASN A 439 -9.02 3.63 19.97
C ASN A 439 -8.19 2.34 20.13
N VAL A 440 -7.15 2.39 20.97
CA VAL A 440 -6.22 1.28 21.15
C VAL A 440 -6.59 0.49 22.40
N SER A 441 -7.01 -0.74 22.19
CA SER A 441 -7.08 -1.76 23.25
C SER A 441 -5.80 -2.58 23.26
N ARG A 442 -5.47 -3.21 24.38
CA ARG A 442 -4.30 -4.07 24.50
C ARG A 442 -4.69 -5.41 25.10
N LEU A 443 -4.43 -6.47 24.36
CA LEU A 443 -4.46 -7.83 24.87
C LEU A 443 -3.11 -8.08 25.54
N LEU A 444 -3.09 -8.16 26.86
CA LEU A 444 -1.92 -8.49 27.66
C LEU A 444 -1.80 -9.99 27.75
N VAL A 445 -0.71 -10.53 27.23
CA VAL A 445 -0.42 -11.95 27.23
C VAL A 445 0.67 -12.22 28.25
N SER A 446 0.34 -12.93 29.33
CA SER A 446 1.27 -13.34 30.38
C SER A 446 1.73 -14.77 30.12
N VAL A 447 3.04 -14.99 30.15
CA VAL A 447 3.69 -16.30 30.01
C VAL A 447 4.53 -16.55 31.25
N GLU A 448 4.07 -17.45 32.12
CA GLU A 448 4.78 -17.79 33.37
C GLU A 448 5.16 -16.55 34.19
N GLU A 449 6.42 -16.48 34.65
CA GLU A 449 6.97 -15.36 35.45
C GLU A 449 7.51 -14.20 34.59
N GLN A 450 7.22 -14.20 33.26
CA GLN A 450 7.69 -13.13 32.37
C GLN A 450 6.77 -11.92 32.41
N PRO A 451 7.28 -10.70 32.08
CA PRO A 451 6.45 -9.52 31.94
C PRO A 451 5.35 -9.70 30.89
N ASP A 452 4.18 -9.11 31.16
CA ASP A 452 3.06 -9.10 30.21
C ASP A 452 3.50 -8.58 28.81
N VAL A 453 3.16 -9.31 27.79
CA VAL A 453 3.40 -8.95 26.38
C VAL A 453 2.16 -8.24 25.84
N PRO A 454 2.24 -6.94 25.56
CA PRO A 454 1.11 -6.20 25.02
C PRO A 454 0.95 -6.46 23.51
N ILE A 455 -0.23 -6.90 23.12
CA ILE A 455 -0.66 -7.04 21.72
C ILE A 455 -1.64 -5.91 21.43
N PRO A 456 -1.32 -4.96 20.55
CA PRO A 456 -2.21 -3.87 20.23
C PRO A 456 -3.39 -4.36 19.38
N ILE A 457 -4.59 -3.89 19.73
CA ILE A 457 -5.82 -4.04 18.96
C ILE A 457 -6.35 -2.64 18.71
N THR A 458 -6.09 -2.11 17.55
CA THR A 458 -6.45 -0.74 17.18
C THR A 458 -7.74 -0.71 16.39
N LEU A 459 -8.71 0.06 16.87
CA LEU A 459 -9.98 0.29 16.17
C LEU A 459 -10.11 1.78 15.83
N VAL A 460 -10.36 2.07 14.58
CA VAL A 460 -10.64 3.44 14.11
C VAL A 460 -12.10 3.76 14.36
N GLY A 461 -12.37 4.89 15.00
CA GLY A 461 -13.73 5.38 15.19
C GLY A 461 -14.38 5.72 13.84
N GLU A 462 -15.58 5.21 13.60
CA GLU A 462 -16.33 5.54 12.38
C GLU A 462 -16.72 7.01 12.39
N SER A 463 -16.53 7.69 11.26
CA SER A 463 -16.96 9.07 11.13
C SER A 463 -18.47 9.16 10.98
N GLN A 464 -19.09 10.08 11.77
CA GLN A 464 -20.53 10.27 11.79
C GLN A 464 -20.89 11.46 10.90
N TRP A 465 -21.81 11.23 9.97
CA TRP A 465 -22.31 12.23 9.05
C TRP A 465 -23.83 12.26 9.06
N TYR A 466 -24.41 13.43 8.99
CA TYR A 466 -25.81 13.58 8.66
C TYR A 466 -25.96 13.77 7.16
N ALA A 467 -26.87 13.06 6.54
CA ALA A 467 -27.14 13.12 5.11
C ALA A 467 -28.61 13.38 4.83
N ALA A 468 -28.87 14.21 3.84
CA ALA A 468 -30.21 14.47 3.32
C ALA A 468 -30.19 14.43 1.78
N GLY A 469 -31.28 13.98 1.17
CA GLY A 469 -31.43 13.77 -0.27
C GLY A 469 -31.75 12.31 -0.62
N PRO A 470 -31.86 11.94 -1.95
CA PRO A 470 -31.63 12.85 -3.09
C PRO A 470 -32.75 13.89 -3.30
N TYR A 471 -32.33 15.10 -3.64
CA TYR A 471 -33.27 16.14 -4.11
C TYR A 471 -33.33 16.09 -5.64
N PRO A 472 -34.55 16.16 -6.26
CA PRO A 472 -34.72 15.71 -7.64
C PRO A 472 -34.21 16.68 -8.71
N SER A 473 -33.86 17.91 -8.40
CA SER A 473 -33.35 18.82 -9.42
C SER A 473 -31.90 19.19 -9.19
N PHE A 474 -31.11 19.04 -10.25
CA PHE A 474 -29.71 19.33 -10.24
C PHE A 474 -29.40 20.82 -10.40
N GLU A 475 -30.02 21.46 -11.38
CA GLU A 475 -29.73 22.85 -11.72
C GLU A 475 -30.35 23.83 -10.72
N GLU A 476 -31.60 23.61 -10.30
CA GLU A 476 -32.30 24.47 -9.32
C GLU A 476 -31.79 24.19 -7.87
N ALA A 477 -31.43 22.97 -7.53
CA ALA A 477 -30.90 22.61 -6.21
C ALA A 477 -29.41 22.93 -6.05
N PHE A 478 -28.70 23.30 -7.11
CA PHE A 478 -27.27 23.60 -7.05
C PHE A 478 -26.97 25.08 -6.72
N GLU A 479 -27.96 25.86 -6.34
CA GLU A 479 -27.71 27.17 -5.74
C GLU A 479 -26.80 26.99 -4.51
N PRO A 480 -25.73 27.80 -4.37
CA PRO A 480 -24.73 27.62 -3.33
C PRO A 480 -25.20 28.14 -1.97
N GLU A 481 -26.39 27.76 -1.57
CA GLU A 481 -26.94 28.13 -0.27
C GLU A 481 -26.82 26.98 0.73
N GLN A 482 -26.23 27.30 1.87
CA GLN A 482 -26.21 26.37 3.00
C GLN A 482 -27.61 26.30 3.61
N PRO A 483 -28.15 25.09 3.87
CA PRO A 483 -29.43 24.96 4.57
C PRO A 483 -29.38 25.68 5.93
N GLU A 484 -30.40 26.51 6.23
CA GLU A 484 -30.50 27.25 7.51
C GLU A 484 -30.42 26.31 8.73
N SER A 485 -30.96 25.10 8.61
CA SER A 485 -30.89 24.05 9.66
C SER A 485 -29.47 23.61 10.01
N LEU A 486 -28.49 23.90 9.14
CA LEU A 486 -27.07 23.59 9.36
C LEU A 486 -26.25 24.81 9.75
N SER A 487 -26.86 25.99 9.85
CA SER A 487 -26.23 27.21 10.31
C SER A 487 -26.18 27.25 11.87
N GLY A 488 -25.13 27.85 12.43
CA GLY A 488 -25.03 28.10 13.87
C GLY A 488 -24.04 27.19 14.61
N GLU A 489 -23.82 27.53 15.89
CA GLU A 489 -22.82 26.88 16.76
C GLU A 489 -23.39 25.70 17.57
N ALA A 490 -24.72 25.51 17.56
CA ALA A 490 -25.36 24.42 18.29
C ALA A 490 -24.92 23.04 17.71
N PRO A 491 -24.90 21.97 18.51
CA PRO A 491 -24.66 20.63 18.03
C PRO A 491 -25.55 20.25 16.86
N LEU A 492 -24.97 19.52 15.89
CA LEU A 492 -25.69 19.10 14.70
C LEU A 492 -26.73 18.03 15.07
N ARG A 493 -28.00 18.41 15.13
CA ARG A 493 -29.17 17.53 15.37
C ARG A 493 -30.30 17.85 14.40
N PRO A 494 -30.06 17.69 13.11
CA PRO A 494 -31.09 18.04 12.14
C PRO A 494 -32.27 17.06 12.23
N ALA A 495 -33.50 17.62 12.16
CA ALA A 495 -34.72 16.84 12.04
C ALA A 495 -34.83 16.23 10.63
N GLU A 496 -35.83 15.37 10.41
CA GLU A 496 -36.10 14.86 9.06
C GLU A 496 -36.07 15.98 7.99
N PRO A 497 -35.53 15.72 6.80
CA PRO A 497 -35.21 14.39 6.22
C PRO A 497 -33.78 13.90 6.45
N TRP A 498 -33.08 14.42 7.42
CA TRP A 498 -31.69 14.06 7.71
C TRP A 498 -31.59 12.68 8.39
N ARG A 499 -30.65 11.87 7.93
CA ARG A 499 -30.33 10.58 8.52
C ARG A 499 -28.85 10.52 8.93
N LEU A 500 -28.56 9.85 10.03
CA LEU A 500 -27.20 9.62 10.50
C LEU A 500 -26.56 8.49 9.70
N LEU A 501 -25.36 8.74 9.21
CA LEU A 501 -24.52 7.77 8.52
C LEU A 501 -23.24 7.54 9.31
N SER A 502 -22.88 6.28 9.53
CA SER A 502 -21.53 5.89 9.96
C SER A 502 -20.69 5.55 8.75
N VAL A 503 -19.56 6.21 8.58
CA VAL A 503 -18.67 6.04 7.45
C VAL A 503 -17.33 5.49 7.91
N SER A 504 -16.99 4.31 7.41
CA SER A 504 -15.76 3.60 7.81
C SER A 504 -14.54 4.03 7.00
N GLU A 505 -14.69 4.38 5.71
CA GLU A 505 -13.59 4.67 4.78
C GLU A 505 -13.88 5.95 3.97
N PRO A 506 -13.81 7.13 4.60
CA PRO A 506 -14.17 8.39 3.95
C PRO A 506 -13.24 8.79 2.79
N ALA A 507 -11.96 8.39 2.82
CA ALA A 507 -11.02 8.66 1.73
C ALA A 507 -11.23 7.74 0.51
N VAL A 508 -11.96 6.63 0.68
CA VAL A 508 -12.34 5.75 -0.43
C VAL A 508 -13.71 6.13 -0.96
N SER A 509 -14.74 6.24 -0.12
CA SER A 509 -16.04 6.74 -0.54
C SER A 509 -16.93 7.15 0.65
N LEU A 510 -17.30 8.41 0.69
CA LEU A 510 -18.24 8.95 1.66
C LEU A 510 -19.70 8.58 1.32
N LEU A 511 -20.01 8.32 0.05
CA LEU A 511 -21.37 8.02 -0.41
C LEU A 511 -21.72 6.52 -0.39
N ALA A 512 -20.81 5.66 0.02
CA ALA A 512 -21.00 4.20 -0.01
C ALA A 512 -22.22 3.72 0.82
N GLY A 513 -22.66 4.50 1.81
CA GLY A 513 -23.84 4.22 2.64
C GLY A 513 -25.14 4.88 2.18
N LEU A 514 -25.13 5.61 1.06
CA LEU A 514 -26.32 6.30 0.54
C LEU A 514 -27.00 5.42 -0.51
N GLU A 515 -28.20 4.94 -0.20
CA GLU A 515 -29.12 4.37 -1.17
C GLU A 515 -29.88 5.49 -1.87
N GLY A 516 -30.08 5.41 -3.16
CA GLY A 516 -30.91 6.38 -3.89
C GLY A 516 -30.43 6.59 -5.32
N ASP A 517 -31.23 7.32 -6.09
CA ASP A 517 -31.03 7.66 -7.49
C ASP A 517 -30.10 8.87 -7.68
N GLN A 518 -29.95 9.32 -8.91
CA GLN A 518 -29.33 10.59 -9.25
C GLN A 518 -30.01 11.74 -8.52
N GLY A 519 -29.24 12.72 -8.12
CA GLY A 519 -29.77 13.90 -7.42
C GLY A 519 -28.71 14.65 -6.61
N THR A 520 -29.18 15.65 -5.89
CA THR A 520 -28.33 16.44 -4.99
C THR A 520 -28.45 15.92 -3.57
N TYR A 521 -27.30 15.74 -2.91
CA TYR A 521 -27.20 15.33 -1.52
C TYR A 521 -26.50 16.41 -0.70
N TYR A 522 -26.94 16.57 0.54
CA TYR A 522 -26.22 17.31 1.56
C TYR A 522 -25.67 16.37 2.60
N LEU A 523 -24.43 16.61 3.00
CA LEU A 523 -23.71 15.87 4.03
C LEU A 523 -23.17 16.88 5.05
N ALA A 524 -23.33 16.61 6.32
CA ALA A 524 -22.84 17.50 7.37
C ALA A 524 -22.22 16.71 8.52
N THR A 525 -21.11 17.24 9.08
CA THR A 525 -20.46 16.67 10.26
C THR A 525 -19.87 17.77 11.13
N ASP A 526 -19.81 17.53 12.43
CA ASP A 526 -19.08 18.38 13.39
C ASP A 526 -17.73 17.73 13.71
N LEU A 527 -16.65 18.48 13.57
CA LEU A 527 -15.26 18.05 13.75
C LEU A 527 -14.66 18.73 14.97
N LEU A 528 -14.15 17.95 15.92
CA LEU A 528 -13.38 18.47 17.04
C LEU A 528 -11.91 18.56 16.66
N ILE A 529 -11.35 19.76 16.66
CA ILE A 529 -9.92 20.00 16.40
C ILE A 529 -9.24 20.35 17.72
N THR A 530 -8.35 19.47 18.15
CA THR A 530 -7.51 19.73 19.32
C THR A 530 -6.28 20.56 18.93
N PRO A 531 -5.83 21.50 19.77
CA PRO A 531 -4.57 22.22 19.53
C PRO A 531 -3.41 21.23 19.36
N GLY A 532 -2.58 21.43 18.34
CA GLY A 532 -1.37 20.62 18.14
C GLY A 532 -0.41 20.77 19.31
N ALA A 533 0.29 19.72 19.70
CA ALA A 533 1.38 19.77 20.66
C ALA A 533 2.47 20.72 20.13
N GLY A 534 2.63 21.90 20.75
CA GLY A 534 3.57 22.93 20.32
C GLY A 534 2.93 24.28 19.98
N ALA A 535 1.60 24.41 20.01
CA ALA A 535 0.94 25.71 19.91
C ALA A 535 1.28 26.55 21.16
N ALA A 536 1.81 27.77 20.95
CA ALA A 536 2.04 28.73 22.01
C ALA A 536 0.74 29.01 22.78
N ASP A 537 0.89 29.31 24.09
CA ASP A 537 -0.20 29.58 25.02
C ASP A 537 -1.27 30.52 24.39
N PRO A 538 -2.53 30.08 24.24
CA PRO A 538 -3.57 30.85 23.55
C PRO A 538 -3.94 32.16 24.27
N ALA A 539 -3.53 32.34 25.53
CA ALA A 539 -3.83 33.54 26.31
C ALA A 539 -3.09 34.81 25.85
N ALA A 540 -2.06 34.71 25.02
CA ALA A 540 -1.19 35.84 24.66
C ALA A 540 -1.61 36.61 23.38
N ALA A 541 -2.54 36.11 22.52
CA ALA A 541 -2.73 36.65 21.18
C ALA A 541 -4.17 37.01 20.78
N GLY A 542 -5.17 37.00 21.65
CA GLY A 542 -6.53 37.51 21.32
C GLY A 542 -7.29 36.83 20.16
N THR A 543 -6.67 35.93 19.44
CA THR A 543 -7.26 35.16 18.32
C THR A 543 -7.25 33.68 18.68
N PRO A 544 -8.36 32.94 18.58
CA PRO A 544 -8.34 31.50 18.86
C PRO A 544 -7.34 30.81 17.93
N PRO A 545 -6.53 29.89 18.46
CA PRO A 545 -5.56 29.16 17.64
C PRO A 545 -6.28 28.44 16.52
N SER A 546 -5.85 28.68 15.29
CA SER A 546 -6.37 27.99 14.10
C SER A 546 -5.36 26.99 13.57
N ARG A 547 -5.86 25.89 13.03
CA ARG A 547 -5.03 24.86 12.41
C ARG A 547 -5.21 24.90 10.89
N PRO A 548 -4.17 25.27 10.12
CA PRO A 548 -4.23 25.20 8.67
C PRO A 548 -4.28 23.74 8.22
N CYS A 549 -5.15 23.45 7.28
CA CYS A 549 -5.31 22.13 6.66
C CYS A 549 -5.54 22.28 5.18
N LEU A 550 -5.23 21.23 4.43
CA LEU A 550 -5.61 21.07 3.04
C LEU A 550 -6.81 20.12 2.98
N LEU A 551 -7.96 20.65 2.61
CA LEU A 551 -9.16 19.86 2.30
C LEU A 551 -9.02 19.33 0.87
N ARG A 552 -9.14 18.01 0.72
CA ARG A 552 -9.05 17.32 -0.57
C ARG A 552 -10.36 16.58 -0.84
N LEU A 553 -10.91 16.79 -2.02
CA LEU A 553 -12.12 16.13 -2.45
C LEU A 553 -11.93 15.50 -3.83
N ALA A 554 -12.56 14.34 -4.02
CA ALA A 554 -12.79 13.77 -5.34
C ALA A 554 -14.30 13.52 -5.51
N SER A 555 -14.90 14.15 -6.50
CA SER A 555 -16.32 14.06 -6.80
C SER A 555 -16.51 13.94 -8.31
N ASN A 556 -17.45 13.11 -8.74
CA ASN A 556 -17.78 12.93 -10.17
C ASN A 556 -18.43 14.17 -10.79
N ASP A 557 -19.22 14.87 -9.98
CA ASP A 557 -20.05 15.97 -10.44
C ASP A 557 -19.86 17.19 -9.54
N GLY A 558 -20.78 18.12 -9.52
CA GLY A 558 -20.65 19.36 -8.77
C GLY A 558 -20.54 19.15 -7.25
N VAL A 559 -19.72 19.98 -6.61
CA VAL A 559 -19.56 19.99 -5.15
C VAL A 559 -19.46 21.42 -4.62
N VAL A 560 -20.11 21.69 -3.49
CA VAL A 560 -19.95 22.93 -2.71
C VAL A 560 -19.64 22.55 -1.27
N VAL A 561 -18.68 23.24 -0.66
CA VAL A 561 -18.26 22.98 0.72
C VAL A 561 -18.30 24.26 1.54
N TRP A 562 -18.87 24.16 2.73
CA TRP A 562 -18.84 25.21 3.75
C TRP A 562 -18.11 24.71 4.99
N LEU A 563 -17.28 25.56 5.55
CA LEU A 563 -16.65 25.38 6.85
C LEU A 563 -17.10 26.49 7.77
N ASN A 564 -17.72 26.14 8.89
CA ASN A 564 -18.26 27.08 9.87
C ASN A 564 -19.17 28.17 9.23
N GLY A 565 -19.97 27.77 8.25
CA GLY A 565 -20.87 28.66 7.52
C GLY A 565 -20.23 29.45 6.37
N ALA A 566 -18.89 29.49 6.28
CA ALA A 566 -18.22 30.14 5.17
C ALA A 566 -18.02 29.16 4.00
N ARG A 567 -18.40 29.54 2.80
CA ARG A 567 -18.16 28.74 1.59
C ARG A 567 -16.68 28.74 1.25
N VAL A 568 -16.07 27.55 1.30
CA VAL A 568 -14.64 27.37 1.06
C VAL A 568 -14.32 26.75 -0.31
N LEU A 569 -15.27 26.02 -0.90
CA LEU A 569 -15.12 25.42 -2.22
C LEU A 569 -16.45 25.45 -2.95
N SER A 570 -16.43 25.72 -4.26
CA SER A 570 -17.59 25.54 -5.16
C SER A 570 -17.07 25.14 -6.53
N HIS A 571 -17.48 23.96 -6.99
CA HIS A 571 -17.11 23.43 -8.28
C HIS A 571 -18.31 22.75 -8.92
N HIS A 572 -18.64 23.15 -10.14
CA HIS A 572 -19.76 22.60 -10.90
C HIS A 572 -19.27 22.08 -12.25
N THR A 573 -19.02 20.81 -12.34
CA THR A 573 -18.58 20.15 -13.57
C THR A 573 -18.91 18.67 -13.54
N HIS A 574 -19.01 18.06 -14.72
CA HIS A 574 -19.08 16.61 -14.88
C HIS A 574 -17.69 16.08 -15.23
N ARG A 575 -17.15 15.22 -14.39
CA ARG A 575 -15.84 14.62 -14.58
C ARG A 575 -15.76 13.24 -13.94
N PRO A 576 -14.91 12.34 -14.44
CA PRO A 576 -14.61 11.12 -13.70
C PRO A 576 -13.90 11.49 -12.38
N ALA A 577 -14.33 10.88 -11.28
CA ALA A 577 -13.66 11.03 -10.00
C ALA A 577 -12.72 9.85 -9.73
N ASP A 578 -11.54 10.18 -9.26
CA ASP A 578 -10.56 9.23 -8.78
C ASP A 578 -10.08 9.65 -7.38
N PRO A 579 -10.29 8.83 -6.33
CA PRO A 579 -9.87 9.18 -4.98
C PRO A 579 -8.35 9.29 -4.82
N ARG A 580 -7.59 8.75 -5.77
CA ARG A 580 -6.12 8.84 -5.78
C ARG A 580 -5.64 10.21 -6.25
N VAL A 581 -6.41 10.83 -7.12
CA VAL A 581 -6.16 12.18 -7.61
C VAL A 581 -7.26 13.07 -7.05
N ALA A 582 -6.95 13.85 -6.02
CA ALA A 582 -7.90 14.86 -5.55
C ALA A 582 -8.21 15.80 -6.70
N ALA A 583 -9.48 15.83 -7.09
CA ALA A 583 -9.94 16.71 -8.14
C ALA A 583 -9.95 18.16 -7.68
N ASP A 584 -10.21 18.38 -6.38
CA ASP A 584 -10.25 19.69 -5.74
C ASP A 584 -9.39 19.68 -4.48
N GLU A 585 -8.53 20.67 -4.34
CA GLU A 585 -7.76 20.95 -3.14
C GLU A 585 -8.02 22.37 -2.67
N CYS A 586 -8.37 22.54 -1.42
CA CYS A 586 -8.69 23.84 -0.84
C CYS A 586 -7.95 24.01 0.49
N PRO A 587 -7.08 25.03 0.61
CA PRO A 587 -6.53 25.43 1.91
C PRO A 587 -7.67 25.94 2.81
N VAL A 588 -7.80 25.35 3.99
CA VAL A 588 -8.79 25.73 5.01
C VAL A 588 -8.11 25.93 6.35
N SER A 589 -8.74 26.68 7.24
CA SER A 589 -8.26 26.89 8.59
C SER A 589 -9.35 26.50 9.59
N PHE A 590 -9.10 25.45 10.37
CA PHE A 590 -10.01 25.02 11.41
C PHE A 590 -9.75 25.82 12.69
N ALA A 591 -10.82 26.28 13.33
CA ALA A 591 -10.74 26.82 14.66
C ALA A 591 -10.42 25.73 15.70
N SER A 592 -9.74 26.07 16.80
CA SER A 592 -9.63 25.16 17.94
C SER A 592 -11.01 24.87 18.52
N GLY A 593 -11.29 23.62 18.81
CA GLY A 593 -12.61 23.18 19.24
C GLY A 593 -13.47 22.64 18.07
N TRP A 594 -14.78 22.87 18.17
CA TRP A 594 -15.73 22.32 17.21
C TRP A 594 -15.80 23.14 15.92
N ASN A 595 -15.79 22.43 14.80
CA ASN A 595 -15.94 22.98 13.46
C ASN A 595 -17.03 22.22 12.71
N ARG A 596 -17.88 22.91 11.97
CA ARG A 596 -18.90 22.32 11.13
C ARG A 596 -18.48 22.30 9.67
N LEU A 597 -18.45 21.11 9.10
CA LEU A 597 -18.22 20.89 7.69
C LEU A 597 -19.54 20.47 7.03
N VAL A 598 -19.95 21.19 6.00
CA VAL A 598 -21.14 20.88 5.20
C VAL A 598 -20.69 20.70 3.76
N VAL A 599 -21.16 19.64 3.13
CA VAL A 599 -20.87 19.31 1.73
C VAL A 599 -22.20 19.13 1.00
N LYS A 600 -22.40 19.89 -0.07
CA LYS A 600 -23.45 19.68 -1.06
C LYS A 600 -22.82 19.01 -2.27
N VAL A 601 -23.32 17.88 -2.70
CA VAL A 601 -22.79 17.14 -3.84
C VAL A 601 -23.91 16.80 -4.81
N ALA A 602 -23.68 17.08 -6.07
CA ALA A 602 -24.55 16.65 -7.15
C ALA A 602 -24.04 15.34 -7.72
N GLN A 603 -24.95 14.43 -8.01
CA GLN A 603 -24.64 13.10 -8.53
C GLN A 603 -25.50 12.81 -9.75
N CYS A 604 -24.96 13.07 -10.93
CA CYS A 604 -25.61 12.84 -12.22
C CYS A 604 -25.09 11.59 -12.92
N SER A 605 -23.90 11.16 -12.56
CA SER A 605 -23.25 9.96 -13.10
C SER A 605 -23.83 8.67 -12.50
N PRO A 606 -23.90 7.56 -13.25
CA PRO A 606 -24.30 6.26 -12.72
C PRO A 606 -23.38 5.76 -11.60
N ARG A 607 -22.10 6.15 -11.61
CA ARG A 607 -21.16 5.89 -10.53
C ARG A 607 -21.18 7.08 -9.59
N ARG A 608 -21.79 6.91 -8.43
CA ARG A 608 -21.77 7.90 -7.36
C ARG A 608 -20.45 7.82 -6.62
N PHE A 609 -19.78 8.97 -6.54
CA PHE A 609 -18.51 9.02 -5.87
C PHE A 609 -18.26 10.37 -5.20
N LEU A 610 -17.95 10.33 -3.93
CA LEU A 610 -17.40 11.44 -3.16
C LEU A 610 -16.41 10.86 -2.15
N ALA A 611 -15.15 11.25 -2.25
CA ALA A 611 -14.15 11.00 -1.23
C ALA A 611 -13.69 12.32 -0.62
N ILE A 612 -13.46 12.34 0.69
CA ILE A 612 -13.00 13.51 1.43
C ILE A 612 -11.83 13.10 2.30
N SER A 613 -10.78 13.91 2.27
CA SER A 613 -9.67 13.79 3.20
C SER A 613 -9.18 15.18 3.65
N LEU A 614 -8.67 15.23 4.87
CA LEU A 614 -8.01 16.41 5.44
C LEU A 614 -6.53 16.10 5.60
N ARG A 615 -5.69 17.03 5.18
CA ARG A 615 -4.25 16.93 5.30
C ARG A 615 -3.69 18.12 6.05
N ASP A 616 -2.80 17.85 6.99
CA ASP A 616 -1.96 18.89 7.58
C ASP A 616 -0.91 19.31 6.54
N PRO A 617 -0.72 20.61 6.21
CA PRO A 617 0.32 21.06 5.29
C PRO A 617 1.74 20.64 5.69
N ALA A 618 1.97 20.47 7.00
CA ALA A 618 3.27 20.10 7.58
C ALA A 618 3.31 18.65 8.11
N GLY A 619 2.28 17.83 7.85
CA GLY A 619 2.15 16.54 8.50
C GLY A 619 1.19 15.57 7.81
N PRO A 620 0.78 14.52 8.54
CA PRO A 620 -0.01 13.42 8.00
C PRO A 620 -1.44 13.81 7.66
N LEU A 621 -2.09 12.90 6.91
CA LEU A 621 -3.52 12.91 6.70
C LEU A 621 -4.24 12.95 8.05
N LEU A 622 -5.09 13.97 8.24
CA LEU A 622 -5.98 14.06 9.37
C LEU A 622 -7.31 13.44 8.93
N LEU A 623 -7.76 12.41 9.61
CA LEU A 623 -9.16 12.01 9.50
C LEU A 623 -9.94 12.69 10.62
N PRO A 624 -11.09 13.26 10.29
CA PRO A 624 -11.94 13.83 11.31
C PRO A 624 -12.45 12.73 12.23
N ALA A 625 -12.18 12.87 13.54
CA ALA A 625 -13.04 12.24 14.52
C ALA A 625 -14.36 12.98 14.50
N ALA A 626 -15.38 12.36 14.01
CA ALA A 626 -16.71 12.82 14.28
C ALA A 626 -17.09 12.39 15.69
N ALA A 627 -16.75 13.20 16.67
CA ALA A 627 -17.47 13.14 17.92
C ALA A 627 -18.77 13.92 17.71
N GLY A 628 -19.90 13.25 17.70
CA GLY A 628 -21.15 13.96 17.90
C GLY A 628 -21.03 14.76 19.21
N ARG A 629 -21.42 16.03 19.22
CA ARG A 629 -21.45 16.86 20.44
C ARG A 629 -22.44 16.34 21.50
N ASP A 630 -22.98 15.15 21.34
CA ASP A 630 -24.00 14.57 22.21
C ASP A 630 -23.37 13.96 23.46
N GLY A 631 -22.85 14.77 24.34
CA GLY A 631 -22.28 14.28 25.60
C GLY A 631 -21.24 15.16 26.27
N ALA A 632 -21.15 16.43 25.92
CA ALA A 632 -20.41 17.42 26.72
C ALA A 632 -21.37 18.23 27.58
#